data_38464a4fa577cc9e415d969320fde7a8
#
_entry.id   38464a4fa577cc9e415d969320fde7a8
#
_cell.length_a   1.000
_cell.length_b   1.000
_cell.length_c   1.000
_cell.angle_alpha   90.00
_cell.angle_beta   90.00
_cell.angle_gamma   90.00
#
_symmetry.space_group_name_H-M   'P 1'
#
loop_
_entity.id
_entity.type
_entity.pdbx_description
1 polymer ?
#
loop_
_entity_poly.entity_id
_entity_poly.type
_entity_poly.pdbx_seq_one_letter_code
_entity_poly.pdbx_strand_id
1 'polypeptide(L)'
;HCYVMGTLPSNLPEGGEGVALGLIAHLDTTEVAPGAGVKPHIVHYEGGDLVCGTVDGKPVAMSTAKLPALNDLAGEDLVCSDGTTLLGADDKAGVAEIMSLVARIAQDPSLPHPALGICFCPDEEIGHGAELLDIDAFGCKYAYTVDGGPIGELEWECFNAAEATVRFEGQSIHPGDAKGRMVNAGNLFCDFNALLPYVQRPEYTEGYEGFYHLEGVSATVDLATARYIVRDHDAAKFQQKLDLIDAAASMLNQRLGEERVTVEIKQQYRNMAEIVRDYPELIDVAKEAYLACGVEPQVLPIRGGTAGAQLSFRGLPCPNLSTGGYCYHGVNEFVPVSSLVKMTDVLQELVARFA
;
A
#
# COMPACT_ATOMS: atom_id res chain seq x y z
N HIS A 1 -10.86 -18.95 -6.46
CA HIS A 1 -9.95 -17.80 -6.43
C HIS A 1 -9.39 -17.52 -5.02
N CYS A 2 -9.61 -18.43 -4.06
CA CYS A 2 -9.12 -18.35 -2.66
C CYS A 2 -9.64 -17.14 -1.84
N TYR A 3 -10.66 -16.42 -2.28
CA TYR A 3 -11.34 -15.46 -1.43
C TYR A 3 -12.20 -16.19 -0.39
N VAL A 4 -12.16 -15.70 0.85
CA VAL A 4 -13.04 -16.17 1.93
C VAL A 4 -14.05 -15.06 2.18
N MET A 5 -15.32 -15.32 1.89
CA MET A 5 -16.39 -14.34 2.09
C MET A 5 -17.42 -14.87 3.09
N GLY A 6 -17.92 -13.97 3.92
CA GLY A 6 -19.01 -14.22 4.86
C GLY A 6 -19.93 -13.02 4.96
N THR A 7 -21.16 -13.23 5.41
CA THR A 7 -22.14 -12.16 5.65
C THR A 7 -22.77 -12.29 7.02
N LEU A 8 -22.95 -11.14 7.69
CA LEU A 8 -23.81 -11.02 8.86
C LEU A 8 -25.07 -10.24 8.45
N PRO A 9 -26.26 -10.80 8.61
CA PRO A 9 -27.51 -10.06 8.38
C PRO A 9 -27.60 -8.86 9.33
N SER A 10 -28.22 -7.77 8.87
CA SER A 10 -28.54 -6.64 9.77
C SER A 10 -29.38 -7.06 10.96
N ASN A 11 -29.12 -6.49 12.14
CA ASN A 11 -29.95 -6.67 13.33
C ASN A 11 -30.88 -5.48 13.61
N LEU A 12 -30.97 -4.54 12.66
CA LEU A 12 -31.82 -3.37 12.79
C LEU A 12 -33.31 -3.71 12.65
N PRO A 13 -34.23 -2.92 13.25
CA PRO A 13 -35.65 -3.10 13.09
C PRO A 13 -36.09 -3.03 11.62
N GLU A 14 -37.24 -3.68 11.30
CA GLU A 14 -37.85 -3.58 9.96
C GLU A 14 -37.97 -2.10 9.50
N GLY A 15 -37.41 -1.79 8.33
CA GLY A 15 -37.34 -0.42 7.77
C GLY A 15 -36.11 0.39 8.16
N GLY A 16 -35.23 -0.15 9.03
CA GLY A 16 -33.93 0.41 9.35
C GLY A 16 -32.81 -0.48 8.81
N GLU A 17 -32.80 -0.78 7.51
CA GLU A 17 -31.87 -1.75 6.94
C GLU A 17 -30.41 -1.28 6.97
N GLY A 18 -30.18 0.04 7.22
CA GLY A 18 -28.83 0.61 7.14
C GLY A 18 -28.22 0.45 5.75
N VAL A 19 -26.94 0.74 5.63
CA VAL A 19 -26.20 0.55 4.37
C VAL A 19 -25.29 -0.65 4.52
N ALA A 20 -25.43 -1.66 3.66
CA ALA A 20 -24.55 -2.83 3.65
C ALA A 20 -23.09 -2.42 3.53
N LEU A 21 -22.28 -2.77 4.53
CA LEU A 21 -20.89 -2.35 4.69
C LEU A 21 -19.94 -3.55 4.60
N GLY A 22 -18.91 -3.43 3.78
CA GLY A 22 -17.84 -4.41 3.65
C GLY A 22 -16.66 -4.12 4.56
N LEU A 23 -16.08 -5.16 5.15
CA LEU A 23 -14.78 -5.12 5.82
C LEU A 23 -13.85 -6.13 5.16
N ILE A 24 -12.68 -5.68 4.75
CA ILE A 24 -11.77 -6.45 3.91
C ILE A 24 -10.36 -6.43 4.52
N ALA A 25 -9.69 -7.57 4.52
CA ALA A 25 -8.28 -7.72 4.89
C ALA A 25 -7.64 -8.78 3.98
N HIS A 26 -6.30 -8.88 3.95
CA HIS A 26 -5.65 -9.88 3.12
C HIS A 26 -4.97 -11.01 3.91
N LEU A 27 -4.74 -12.14 3.24
CA LEU A 27 -4.23 -13.36 3.87
C LEU A 27 -2.76 -13.62 3.56
N ASP A 28 -2.29 -13.16 2.41
CA ASP A 28 -0.91 -13.32 1.97
C ASP A 28 0.04 -12.39 2.73
N THR A 29 1.31 -12.56 2.51
CA THR A 29 2.39 -11.72 3.03
C THR A 29 3.42 -11.48 1.94
N THR A 30 4.10 -10.36 2.02
CA THR A 30 5.16 -9.98 1.08
C THR A 30 6.27 -11.03 0.98
N GLU A 31 6.90 -11.11 -0.19
CA GLU A 31 8.10 -11.93 -0.44
C GLU A 31 9.42 -11.23 -0.04
N VAL A 32 9.36 -9.96 0.40
CA VAL A 32 10.54 -9.15 0.74
C VAL A 32 11.28 -9.71 1.96
N ALA A 33 10.57 -10.33 2.89
CA ALA A 33 11.13 -11.01 4.05
C ALA A 33 10.59 -12.45 4.18
N PRO A 34 11.34 -13.38 4.80
CA PRO A 34 10.86 -14.74 5.00
C PRO A 34 9.54 -14.77 5.78
N GLY A 35 8.52 -15.47 5.26
CA GLY A 35 7.19 -15.63 5.87
C GLY A 35 6.86 -17.04 6.34
N ALA A 36 7.78 -18.00 6.24
CA ALA A 36 7.54 -19.39 6.62
C ALA A 36 8.01 -19.69 8.04
N GLY A 37 7.15 -20.34 8.83
CA GLY A 37 7.49 -20.77 10.18
C GLY A 37 7.58 -19.62 11.19
N VAL A 38 6.73 -18.62 11.03
CA VAL A 38 6.63 -17.45 11.94
C VAL A 38 6.45 -17.91 13.38
N LYS A 39 7.19 -17.30 14.30
CA LYS A 39 7.16 -17.58 15.75
C LYS A 39 6.75 -16.33 16.52
N PRO A 40 5.45 -15.99 16.53
CA PRO A 40 4.97 -14.81 17.20
C PRO A 40 5.11 -14.95 18.72
N HIS A 41 5.48 -13.85 19.38
CA HIS A 41 5.55 -13.77 20.85
C HIS A 41 5.31 -12.32 21.31
N ILE A 42 5.00 -12.17 22.58
CA ILE A 42 4.77 -10.86 23.18
C ILE A 42 6.07 -10.39 23.86
N VAL A 43 6.44 -9.15 23.57
CA VAL A 43 7.52 -8.43 24.25
C VAL A 43 6.89 -7.31 25.08
N HIS A 44 7.08 -7.35 26.41
CA HIS A 44 6.76 -6.18 27.24
C HIS A 44 7.84 -5.12 26.99
N TYR A 45 7.47 -4.02 26.35
CA TYR A 45 8.43 -3.01 25.91
C TYR A 45 8.60 -1.92 26.95
N GLU A 46 9.76 -1.89 27.61
CA GLU A 46 10.07 -0.92 28.66
C GLU A 46 10.72 0.39 28.17
N GLY A 47 10.88 0.54 26.85
CA GLY A 47 11.54 1.68 26.20
C GLY A 47 12.95 1.35 25.68
N GLY A 48 13.55 2.29 24.94
CA GLY A 48 14.84 2.11 24.28
C GLY A 48 14.72 1.39 22.93
N ASP A 49 15.72 0.60 22.56
CA ASP A 49 15.65 -0.20 21.32
C ASP A 49 14.75 -1.42 21.54
N LEU A 50 13.78 -1.64 20.62
CA LEU A 50 12.94 -2.82 20.64
C LEU A 50 13.73 -4.01 20.10
N VAL A 51 13.94 -5.03 20.92
CA VAL A 51 14.57 -6.30 20.51
C VAL A 51 13.47 -7.32 20.27
N CYS A 52 13.19 -7.61 19.00
CA CYS A 52 12.21 -8.62 18.59
C CYS A 52 12.71 -10.05 18.79
N GLY A 53 14.02 -10.29 18.64
CA GLY A 53 14.59 -11.63 18.76
C GLY A 53 16.11 -11.66 18.63
N THR A 54 16.67 -12.85 18.51
CA THR A 54 18.11 -13.04 18.33
C THR A 54 18.37 -14.06 17.23
N VAL A 55 19.15 -13.66 16.22
CA VAL A 55 19.54 -14.51 15.11
C VAL A 55 21.07 -14.64 15.10
N ASP A 56 21.58 -15.85 15.09
CA ASP A 56 23.02 -16.15 15.14
C ASP A 56 23.76 -15.42 16.30
N GLY A 57 23.12 -15.32 17.46
CA GLY A 57 23.66 -14.65 18.65
C GLY A 57 23.66 -13.13 18.57
N LYS A 58 23.06 -12.53 17.55
CA LYS A 58 22.91 -11.07 17.39
C LYS A 58 21.46 -10.64 17.58
N PRO A 59 21.20 -9.59 18.35
CA PRO A 59 19.85 -9.07 18.51
C PRO A 59 19.32 -8.54 17.18
N VAL A 60 18.06 -8.88 16.85
CA VAL A 60 17.28 -8.22 15.82
C VAL A 60 16.50 -7.11 16.49
N ALA A 61 16.94 -5.88 16.28
CA ALA A 61 16.44 -4.72 17.02
C ALA A 61 16.07 -3.56 16.12
N MET A 62 15.00 -2.85 16.50
CA MET A 62 14.61 -1.57 15.94
C MET A 62 14.95 -0.47 16.94
N SER A 63 15.76 0.52 16.51
CA SER A 63 16.14 1.61 17.39
C SER A 63 15.12 2.75 17.34
N THR A 64 14.98 3.47 18.48
CA THR A 64 14.15 4.68 18.56
C THR A 64 14.62 5.79 17.62
N ALA A 65 15.89 5.80 17.23
CA ALA A 65 16.42 6.74 16.25
C ALA A 65 15.90 6.47 14.82
N LYS A 66 15.61 5.20 14.49
CA LYS A 66 15.04 4.80 13.19
C LYS A 66 13.51 4.83 13.21
N LEU A 67 12.91 4.52 14.34
CA LEU A 67 11.46 4.52 14.56
C LEU A 67 11.14 5.33 15.82
N PRO A 68 10.99 6.67 15.72
CA PRO A 68 10.69 7.53 16.86
C PRO A 68 9.39 7.18 17.61
N ALA A 69 8.40 6.61 16.92
CA ALA A 69 7.12 6.16 17.50
C ALA A 69 7.30 5.16 18.65
N LEU A 70 8.41 4.43 18.70
CA LEU A 70 8.73 3.56 19.84
C LEU A 70 8.77 4.30 21.18
N ASN A 71 9.09 5.62 21.20
CA ASN A 71 9.11 6.38 22.45
C ASN A 71 7.73 6.50 23.11
N ASP A 72 6.66 6.42 22.32
CA ASP A 72 5.28 6.55 22.77
C ASP A 72 4.68 5.19 23.18
N LEU A 73 5.41 4.08 22.92
CA LEU A 73 4.96 2.72 23.19
C LEU A 73 5.58 2.10 24.46
N ALA A 74 6.34 2.87 25.23
CA ALA A 74 6.94 2.37 26.48
C ALA A 74 5.86 1.94 27.50
N GLY A 75 5.95 0.71 27.99
CA GLY A 75 4.94 0.07 28.86
C GLY A 75 3.90 -0.77 28.12
N GLU A 76 3.95 -0.83 26.81
CA GLU A 76 3.04 -1.62 25.98
C GLU A 76 3.54 -3.07 25.79
N ASP A 77 2.60 -3.97 25.58
CA ASP A 77 2.85 -5.33 25.11
C ASP A 77 2.83 -5.36 23.59
N LEU A 78 3.97 -5.70 22.99
CA LEU A 78 4.14 -5.72 21.54
C LEU A 78 4.22 -7.16 21.03
N VAL A 79 3.39 -7.51 20.05
CA VAL A 79 3.52 -8.79 19.33
C VAL A 79 4.63 -8.64 18.30
N CYS A 80 5.63 -9.50 18.35
CA CYS A 80 6.79 -9.54 17.45
C CYS A 80 7.00 -10.96 16.90
N SER A 81 7.77 -11.08 15.82
CA SER A 81 8.39 -12.35 15.41
C SER A 81 9.76 -12.51 16.09
N ASP A 82 10.36 -13.71 16.01
CA ASP A 82 11.69 -14.00 16.59
C ASP A 82 12.86 -13.32 15.83
N GLY A 83 12.57 -12.53 14.80
CA GLY A 83 13.56 -11.86 13.97
C GLY A 83 14.11 -12.71 12.81
N THR A 84 13.67 -13.97 12.68
CA THR A 84 14.02 -14.83 11.52
C THR A 84 13.06 -14.67 10.36
N THR A 85 11.84 -14.20 10.64
CA THR A 85 10.75 -13.96 9.68
C THR A 85 10.09 -12.61 9.95
N LEU A 86 9.30 -12.13 8.99
CA LEU A 86 8.28 -11.13 9.29
C LEU A 86 7.27 -11.68 10.32
N LEU A 87 6.46 -10.81 10.91
CA LEU A 87 5.35 -11.22 11.78
C LEU A 87 4.10 -11.61 10.96
N GLY A 88 3.82 -10.85 9.89
CA GLY A 88 2.59 -10.92 9.09
C GLY A 88 1.43 -10.19 9.76
N ALA A 89 1.72 -9.13 10.55
CA ALA A 89 0.69 -8.21 11.03
C ALA A 89 0.02 -7.50 9.86
N ASP A 90 0.75 -7.25 8.81
CA ASP A 90 0.30 -6.93 7.48
C ASP A 90 -0.03 -8.24 6.71
N ASP A 91 -1.32 -8.68 6.57
CA ASP A 91 -2.50 -7.99 7.15
C ASP A 91 -3.32 -8.92 8.07
N LYS A 92 -2.66 -9.79 8.84
CA LYS A 92 -3.36 -10.63 9.81
C LYS A 92 -3.84 -9.87 11.05
N ALA A 93 -3.35 -8.61 11.24
CA ALA A 93 -3.92 -7.72 12.24
C ALA A 93 -5.34 -7.32 11.84
N GLY A 94 -5.56 -6.86 10.61
CA GLY A 94 -6.90 -6.56 10.10
C GLY A 94 -7.83 -7.77 10.12
N VAL A 95 -7.32 -8.96 9.75
CA VAL A 95 -8.09 -10.21 9.89
C VAL A 95 -8.52 -10.44 11.34
N ALA A 96 -7.62 -10.27 12.30
CA ALA A 96 -7.90 -10.50 13.73
C ALA A 96 -8.90 -9.47 14.28
N GLU A 97 -8.80 -8.22 13.89
CA GLU A 97 -9.67 -7.13 14.30
C GLU A 97 -11.08 -7.31 13.76
N ILE A 98 -11.23 -7.61 12.47
CA ILE A 98 -12.51 -7.92 11.83
C ILE A 98 -13.16 -9.14 12.51
N MET A 99 -12.42 -10.23 12.73
CA MET A 99 -12.94 -11.42 13.35
C MET A 99 -13.27 -11.21 14.83
N SER A 100 -12.54 -10.34 15.53
CA SER A 100 -12.86 -9.94 16.90
C SER A 100 -14.17 -9.14 16.97
N LEU A 101 -14.41 -8.23 16.03
CA LEU A 101 -15.70 -7.55 15.89
C LEU A 101 -16.83 -8.55 15.64
N VAL A 102 -16.66 -9.49 14.69
CA VAL A 102 -17.66 -10.54 14.42
C VAL A 102 -17.96 -11.36 15.67
N ALA A 103 -16.92 -11.72 16.43
CA ALA A 103 -17.09 -12.46 17.69
C ALA A 103 -17.85 -11.65 18.75
N ARG A 104 -17.61 -10.35 18.87
CA ARG A 104 -18.36 -9.45 19.78
C ARG A 104 -19.83 -9.38 19.40
N ILE A 105 -20.15 -9.19 18.12
CA ILE A 105 -21.54 -9.18 17.63
C ILE A 105 -22.24 -10.52 17.90
N ALA A 106 -21.53 -11.63 17.70
CA ALA A 106 -22.09 -12.95 17.98
C ALA A 106 -22.37 -13.20 19.48
N GLN A 107 -21.56 -12.61 20.37
CA GLN A 107 -21.72 -12.69 21.82
C GLN A 107 -22.78 -11.73 22.35
N ASP A 108 -22.91 -10.56 21.74
CA ASP A 108 -23.91 -9.55 22.07
C ASP A 108 -24.72 -9.14 20.82
N PRO A 109 -25.80 -9.85 20.49
CA PRO A 109 -26.63 -9.54 19.33
C PRO A 109 -27.38 -8.18 19.44
N SER A 110 -27.27 -7.46 20.55
CA SER A 110 -27.84 -6.12 20.69
C SER A 110 -26.94 -5.00 20.13
N LEU A 111 -25.69 -5.30 19.82
CA LEU A 111 -24.80 -4.34 19.17
C LEU A 111 -25.34 -3.97 17.79
N PRO A 112 -25.71 -2.68 17.56
CA PRO A 112 -26.35 -2.30 16.31
C PRO A 112 -25.36 -2.40 15.14
N HIS A 113 -25.81 -3.02 14.05
CA HIS A 113 -25.02 -3.07 12.82
C HIS A 113 -25.93 -3.26 11.59
N PRO A 114 -25.55 -2.70 10.44
CA PRO A 114 -26.19 -2.98 9.15
C PRO A 114 -25.84 -4.42 8.69
N ALA A 115 -26.28 -4.81 7.52
CA ALA A 115 -25.73 -6.00 6.88
C ALA A 115 -24.21 -5.81 6.67
N LEU A 116 -23.40 -6.78 7.13
CA LEU A 116 -21.95 -6.75 6.97
C LEU A 116 -21.50 -7.82 5.99
N GLY A 117 -20.66 -7.41 5.04
CA GLY A 117 -19.86 -8.31 4.22
C GLY A 117 -18.45 -8.40 4.79
N ILE A 118 -17.95 -9.60 4.99
CA ILE A 118 -16.57 -9.85 5.40
C ILE A 118 -15.86 -10.53 4.25
N CYS A 119 -14.68 -10.04 3.88
CA CYS A 119 -13.87 -10.64 2.84
C CYS A 119 -12.40 -10.71 3.25
N PHE A 120 -11.82 -11.89 3.13
CA PHE A 120 -10.37 -12.05 3.21
C PHE A 120 -9.84 -12.43 1.83
N CYS A 121 -8.97 -11.59 1.27
CA CYS A 121 -8.46 -11.74 -0.09
C CYS A 121 -7.03 -12.31 -0.12
N PRO A 122 -6.66 -13.04 -1.17
CA PRO A 122 -5.29 -13.43 -1.47
C PRO A 122 -4.63 -12.37 -2.34
N ASP A 123 -3.31 -12.51 -2.56
CA ASP A 123 -2.54 -11.85 -3.62
C ASP A 123 -2.57 -10.31 -3.57
N GLU A 124 -2.82 -9.71 -2.39
CA GLU A 124 -2.77 -8.26 -2.21
C GLU A 124 -1.36 -7.72 -2.44
N GLU A 125 -0.37 -8.34 -1.85
CA GLU A 125 1.04 -7.95 -1.83
C GLU A 125 1.71 -7.98 -3.23
N ILE A 126 1.06 -8.63 -4.18
CA ILE A 126 1.47 -8.62 -5.60
C ILE A 126 0.52 -7.80 -6.48
N GLY A 127 -0.39 -7.03 -5.86
CA GLY A 127 -1.30 -6.10 -6.54
C GLY A 127 -2.51 -6.74 -7.22
N HIS A 128 -2.88 -7.96 -6.88
CA HIS A 128 -4.00 -8.70 -7.47
C HIS A 128 -5.14 -9.00 -6.48
N GLY A 129 -5.05 -8.50 -5.25
CA GLY A 129 -5.97 -8.79 -4.15
C GLY A 129 -7.45 -8.47 -4.42
N ALA A 130 -7.73 -7.47 -5.25
CA ALA A 130 -9.10 -7.06 -5.56
C ALA A 130 -9.61 -7.59 -6.91
N GLU A 131 -8.74 -8.12 -7.77
CA GLU A 131 -9.00 -8.30 -9.20
C GLU A 131 -10.17 -9.25 -9.49
N LEU A 132 -10.25 -10.34 -8.76
CA LEU A 132 -11.23 -11.41 -8.98
C LEU A 132 -12.33 -11.47 -7.92
N LEU A 133 -12.42 -10.49 -7.02
CA LEU A 133 -13.50 -10.39 -6.05
C LEU A 133 -14.83 -10.18 -6.79
N ASP A 134 -15.81 -11.03 -6.52
CA ASP A 134 -17.18 -10.87 -7.00
C ASP A 134 -17.90 -9.82 -6.15
N ILE A 135 -17.89 -8.56 -6.61
CA ILE A 135 -18.48 -7.41 -5.89
C ILE A 135 -20.00 -7.56 -5.79
N ASP A 136 -20.66 -8.10 -6.82
CA ASP A 136 -22.11 -8.30 -6.80
C ASP A 136 -22.48 -9.36 -5.78
N ALA A 137 -21.74 -10.45 -5.69
CA ALA A 137 -21.95 -11.48 -4.67
C ALA A 137 -21.57 -11.00 -3.26
N PHE A 138 -20.59 -10.09 -3.14
CA PHE A 138 -20.23 -9.45 -1.87
C PHE A 138 -21.35 -8.57 -1.34
N GLY A 139 -22.11 -7.91 -2.22
CA GLY A 139 -23.39 -7.26 -1.94
C GLY A 139 -23.32 -6.02 -1.05
N CYS A 140 -22.15 -5.43 -0.88
CA CYS A 140 -21.94 -4.22 -0.08
C CYS A 140 -21.96 -2.98 -0.97
N LYS A 141 -22.52 -1.89 -0.43
CA LYS A 141 -22.53 -0.59 -1.11
C LYS A 141 -21.18 0.15 -0.95
N TYR A 142 -20.57 0.00 0.20
CA TYR A 142 -19.29 0.56 0.61
C TYR A 142 -18.44 -0.52 1.26
N ALA A 143 -17.14 -0.30 1.30
CA ALA A 143 -16.25 -1.14 2.09
C ALA A 143 -15.13 -0.30 2.72
N TYR A 144 -14.43 -0.90 3.67
CA TYR A 144 -13.12 -0.46 4.15
C TYR A 144 -12.17 -1.65 4.07
N THR A 145 -10.97 -1.42 3.59
CA THR A 145 -9.83 -2.28 3.91
C THR A 145 -9.34 -1.94 5.31
N VAL A 146 -8.95 -2.94 6.09
CA VAL A 146 -8.36 -2.78 7.43
C VAL A 146 -6.94 -3.27 7.31
N ASP A 147 -6.07 -2.44 6.70
CA ASP A 147 -4.77 -2.81 6.16
C ASP A 147 -3.76 -1.63 6.22
N GLY A 148 -4.07 -0.63 7.05
CA GLY A 148 -3.22 0.54 7.23
C GLY A 148 -2.17 0.36 8.33
N GLY A 149 -1.32 1.36 8.48
CA GLY A 149 -0.22 1.39 9.43
C GLY A 149 -0.62 1.75 10.88
N PRO A 150 0.13 2.64 11.53
CA PRO A 150 -0.09 3.05 12.92
C PRO A 150 -1.52 3.46 13.21
N ILE A 151 -1.95 3.22 14.46
CA ILE A 151 -3.32 3.50 14.87
C ILE A 151 -3.73 4.96 14.61
N GLY A 152 -4.91 5.13 14.01
CA GLY A 152 -5.48 6.43 13.64
C GLY A 152 -5.28 6.80 12.18
N GLU A 153 -4.45 6.09 11.42
CA GLU A 153 -4.32 6.34 9.98
C GLU A 153 -5.65 6.04 9.27
N LEU A 154 -6.06 6.98 8.44
CA LEU A 154 -7.22 6.92 7.58
C LEU A 154 -6.81 7.37 6.19
N GLU A 155 -6.88 6.49 5.24
CA GLU A 155 -6.31 6.68 3.92
C GLU A 155 -7.39 6.51 2.86
N TRP A 156 -7.57 7.52 2.04
CA TRP A 156 -8.55 7.55 0.95
C TRP A 156 -7.98 8.16 -0.34
N GLU A 157 -6.67 8.39 -0.33
CA GLU A 157 -5.87 8.84 -1.47
C GLU A 157 -4.67 7.93 -1.64
N CYS A 158 -4.33 7.60 -2.87
CA CYS A 158 -3.13 6.84 -3.21
C CYS A 158 -2.48 7.42 -4.47
N PHE A 159 -1.32 6.94 -4.86
CA PHE A 159 -0.73 7.37 -6.11
C PHE A 159 -1.56 6.95 -7.33
N ASN A 160 -1.47 7.76 -8.42
CA ASN A 160 -1.58 7.24 -9.77
C ASN A 160 -0.24 6.59 -10.13
N ALA A 161 -0.26 5.48 -10.82
CA ALA A 161 0.90 4.64 -11.03
C ALA A 161 1.04 4.15 -12.46
N ALA A 162 2.26 4.23 -12.98
CA ALA A 162 2.65 3.59 -14.21
C ALA A 162 4.07 3.01 -14.11
N GLU A 163 4.33 2.00 -14.92
CA GLU A 163 5.66 1.54 -15.27
C GLU A 163 6.00 2.05 -16.67
N ALA A 164 7.20 2.59 -16.85
CA ALA A 164 7.73 2.96 -18.14
C ALA A 164 8.98 2.14 -18.45
N THR A 165 8.91 1.32 -19.48
CA THR A 165 10.08 0.60 -20.03
C THR A 165 10.64 1.40 -21.19
N VAL A 166 11.87 1.82 -21.08
CA VAL A 166 12.59 2.58 -22.10
C VAL A 166 13.68 1.70 -22.71
N ARG A 167 13.63 1.50 -24.02
CA ARG A 167 14.59 0.72 -24.78
C ARG A 167 15.44 1.64 -25.65
N PHE A 168 16.76 1.43 -25.63
CA PHE A 168 17.74 2.19 -26.37
C PHE A 168 18.49 1.25 -27.32
N GLU A 169 18.47 1.55 -28.63
CA GLU A 169 19.16 0.77 -29.64
C GLU A 169 20.46 1.43 -30.04
N GLY A 170 21.54 0.72 -29.86
CA GLY A 170 22.88 1.15 -30.21
C GLY A 170 23.35 0.61 -31.56
N GLN A 171 24.57 0.96 -31.89
CA GLN A 171 25.30 0.42 -33.04
C GLN A 171 26.76 0.29 -32.65
N SER A 172 27.21 -0.94 -32.46
CA SER A 172 28.59 -1.22 -32.09
C SER A 172 29.52 -1.12 -33.31
N ILE A 173 30.67 -0.51 -33.11
CA ILE A 173 31.76 -0.42 -34.07
C ILE A 173 33.07 -0.47 -33.26
N HIS A 174 34.16 -0.90 -33.90
CA HIS A 174 35.48 -0.87 -33.23
C HIS A 174 35.77 0.56 -32.72
N PRO A 175 36.10 0.71 -31.42
CA PRO A 175 36.24 2.03 -30.80
C PRO A 175 37.19 3.01 -31.53
N GLY A 176 38.24 2.48 -32.16
CA GLY A 176 39.18 3.30 -32.96
C GLY A 176 38.56 3.90 -34.22
N ASP A 177 37.46 3.30 -34.73
CA ASP A 177 36.77 3.71 -35.96
C ASP A 177 35.37 4.28 -35.71
N ALA A 178 35.07 4.59 -34.43
CA ALA A 178 33.71 4.88 -33.96
C ALA A 178 33.22 6.29 -34.27
N LYS A 179 34.10 7.25 -34.61
CA LYS A 179 33.72 8.64 -34.80
C LYS A 179 32.66 8.81 -35.90
N GLY A 180 31.50 9.34 -35.52
CA GLY A 180 30.35 9.56 -36.42
C GLY A 180 29.64 8.29 -36.91
N ARG A 181 29.93 7.12 -36.30
CA ARG A 181 29.40 5.82 -36.72
C ARG A 181 28.85 4.98 -35.58
N MET A 182 29.48 5.04 -34.40
CA MET A 182 29.00 4.31 -33.22
C MET A 182 27.87 5.06 -32.55
N VAL A 183 26.84 4.33 -32.16
CA VAL A 183 25.83 4.77 -31.21
C VAL A 183 25.90 3.83 -30.00
N ASN A 184 26.23 4.34 -28.83
CA ASN A 184 26.33 3.57 -27.61
C ASN A 184 25.03 3.68 -26.81
N ALA A 185 24.27 2.58 -26.74
CA ALA A 185 22.99 2.53 -26.04
C ALA A 185 23.11 2.86 -24.54
N GLY A 186 24.20 2.45 -23.89
CA GLY A 186 24.44 2.82 -22.49
C GLY A 186 24.61 4.33 -22.28
N ASN A 187 25.28 5.01 -23.24
CA ASN A 187 25.39 6.48 -23.20
C ASN A 187 24.04 7.16 -23.48
N LEU A 188 23.23 6.61 -24.40
CA LEU A 188 21.86 7.12 -24.64
C LEU A 188 21.00 7.01 -23.37
N PHE A 189 21.11 5.91 -22.63
CA PHE A 189 20.44 5.79 -21.34
C PHE A 189 20.91 6.88 -20.35
N CYS A 190 22.21 7.11 -20.24
CA CYS A 190 22.74 8.17 -19.35
C CYS A 190 22.18 9.55 -19.72
N ASP A 191 22.17 9.86 -21.03
CA ASP A 191 21.62 11.12 -21.54
C ASP A 191 20.11 11.23 -21.23
N PHE A 192 19.35 10.15 -21.45
CA PHE A 192 17.92 10.10 -21.14
C PHE A 192 17.66 10.33 -19.65
N ASN A 193 18.34 9.58 -18.78
CA ASN A 193 18.17 9.68 -17.34
C ASN A 193 18.52 11.07 -16.80
N ALA A 194 19.44 11.78 -17.47
CA ALA A 194 19.80 13.16 -17.11
C ALA A 194 18.75 14.20 -17.50
N LEU A 195 17.80 13.87 -18.39
CA LEU A 195 16.67 14.74 -18.76
C LEU A 195 15.53 14.68 -17.75
N LEU A 196 15.47 13.63 -16.93
CA LEU A 196 14.46 13.51 -15.89
C LEU A 196 14.87 14.33 -14.65
N PRO A 197 13.91 15.00 -13.98
CA PRO A 197 14.19 15.89 -12.85
C PRO A 197 14.85 15.14 -11.68
N TYR A 198 16.08 15.48 -11.36
CA TYR A 198 16.86 14.87 -10.28
C TYR A 198 16.15 14.92 -8.92
N VAL A 199 15.49 16.05 -8.61
CA VAL A 199 14.79 16.26 -7.34
C VAL A 199 13.47 15.53 -7.24
N GLN A 200 12.99 14.93 -8.33
CA GLN A 200 11.79 14.09 -8.35
C GLN A 200 12.14 12.59 -8.35
N ARG A 201 13.08 12.20 -7.51
CA ARG A 201 13.38 10.79 -7.21
C ARG A 201 12.85 10.46 -5.82
N PRO A 202 12.57 9.19 -5.51
CA PRO A 202 12.06 8.79 -4.19
C PRO A 202 12.90 9.32 -3.02
N GLU A 203 14.23 9.40 -3.20
CA GLU A 203 15.18 9.86 -2.18
C GLU A 203 15.02 11.34 -1.80
N TYR A 204 14.25 12.10 -2.58
CA TYR A 204 14.04 13.55 -2.41
C TYR A 204 12.57 13.95 -2.33
N THR A 205 11.66 13.00 -2.21
CA THR A 205 10.21 13.26 -2.24
C THR A 205 9.51 12.67 -1.03
N GLU A 206 8.49 13.39 -0.51
CA GLU A 206 7.68 12.99 0.63
C GLU A 206 6.20 13.41 0.43
N GLY A 207 5.31 12.94 1.30
CA GLY A 207 3.89 13.32 1.31
C GLY A 207 3.25 13.16 -0.07
N TYR A 208 2.71 14.24 -0.62
CA TYR A 208 2.04 14.27 -1.93
C TYR A 208 2.97 14.39 -3.14
N GLU A 209 4.27 14.48 -2.93
CA GLU A 209 5.24 14.64 -4.02
C GLU A 209 5.41 13.35 -4.81
N GLY A 210 5.19 13.44 -6.11
CA GLY A 210 5.39 12.33 -7.05
C GLY A 210 6.84 12.19 -7.50
N PHE A 211 7.17 11.03 -8.08
CA PHE A 211 8.54 10.70 -8.45
C PHE A 211 8.68 9.89 -9.74
N TYR A 212 9.93 9.84 -10.23
CA TYR A 212 10.46 8.86 -11.17
C TYR A 212 11.47 7.99 -10.44
N HIS A 213 11.20 6.71 -10.31
CA HIS A 213 12.11 5.77 -9.70
C HIS A 213 12.72 4.87 -10.77
N LEU A 214 14.04 4.96 -10.98
CA LEU A 214 14.75 3.99 -11.81
C LEU A 214 14.88 2.68 -11.03
N GLU A 215 14.04 1.72 -11.35
CA GLU A 215 14.01 0.42 -10.68
C GLU A 215 15.12 -0.52 -11.15
N GLY A 216 15.47 -0.42 -12.43
CA GLY A 216 16.53 -1.25 -12.98
C GLY A 216 17.01 -0.78 -14.34
N VAL A 217 18.25 -1.10 -14.66
CA VAL A 217 18.86 -0.87 -15.97
C VAL A 217 19.79 -2.01 -16.34
N SER A 218 19.74 -2.43 -17.60
CA SER A 218 20.72 -3.31 -18.22
C SER A 218 21.24 -2.63 -19.47
N ALA A 219 22.56 -2.55 -19.65
CA ALA A 219 23.14 -1.78 -20.75
C ALA A 219 24.39 -2.42 -21.33
N THR A 220 24.45 -2.44 -22.66
CA THR A 220 25.62 -2.75 -23.49
C THR A 220 25.80 -1.62 -24.52
N VAL A 221 26.74 -1.76 -25.45
CA VAL A 221 26.87 -0.82 -26.57
C VAL A 221 25.69 -0.91 -27.52
N ASP A 222 25.17 -2.12 -27.77
CA ASP A 222 24.14 -2.37 -28.79
C ASP A 222 22.72 -2.22 -28.26
N LEU A 223 22.52 -2.42 -26.97
CA LEU A 223 21.20 -2.39 -26.35
C LEU A 223 21.29 -1.93 -24.89
N ALA A 224 20.41 -1.01 -24.53
CA ALA A 224 20.09 -0.77 -23.12
C ALA A 224 18.57 -0.82 -22.92
N THR A 225 18.16 -1.23 -21.72
CA THR A 225 16.76 -1.22 -21.27
C THR A 225 16.73 -0.70 -19.85
N ALA A 226 15.89 0.29 -19.60
CA ALA A 226 15.67 0.88 -18.28
C ALA A 226 14.20 0.77 -17.92
N ARG A 227 13.89 0.44 -16.67
CA ARG A 227 12.55 0.37 -16.11
C ARG A 227 12.39 1.46 -15.06
N TYR A 228 11.37 2.29 -15.25
CA TYR A 228 11.00 3.36 -14.34
C TYR A 228 9.62 3.11 -13.76
N ILE A 229 9.49 3.34 -12.46
CA ILE A 229 8.22 3.48 -11.77
C ILE A 229 7.89 4.96 -11.68
N VAL A 230 6.72 5.36 -12.16
CA VAL A 230 6.25 6.75 -12.15
C VAL A 230 5.04 6.86 -11.24
N ARG A 231 5.07 7.81 -10.31
CA ARG A 231 4.02 8.01 -9.29
C ARG A 231 3.71 9.49 -9.13
N ASP A 232 2.43 9.81 -8.95
CA ASP A 232 1.97 11.12 -8.48
C ASP A 232 0.53 11.00 -7.97
N HIS A 233 0.18 11.72 -6.89
CA HIS A 233 -1.21 11.77 -6.40
C HIS A 233 -2.11 12.59 -7.32
N ASP A 234 -1.59 13.68 -7.88
CA ASP A 234 -2.30 14.55 -8.81
C ASP A 234 -2.29 13.96 -10.23
N ALA A 235 -3.46 13.71 -10.80
CA ALA A 235 -3.59 13.10 -12.13
C ALA A 235 -2.97 13.96 -13.25
N ALA A 236 -3.02 15.30 -13.15
CA ALA A 236 -2.44 16.18 -14.15
C ALA A 236 -0.90 16.18 -14.06
N LYS A 237 -0.33 16.21 -12.85
CA LYS A 237 1.12 16.09 -12.66
C LYS A 237 1.62 14.70 -13.05
N PHE A 238 0.84 13.67 -12.79
CA PHE A 238 1.14 12.31 -13.23
C PHE A 238 1.23 12.24 -14.76
N GLN A 239 0.24 12.78 -15.48
CA GLN A 239 0.29 12.84 -16.93
C GLN A 239 1.50 13.64 -17.44
N GLN A 240 1.80 14.80 -16.83
CA GLN A 240 3.00 15.58 -17.19
C GLN A 240 4.30 14.77 -17.01
N LYS A 241 4.36 13.88 -16.01
CA LYS A 241 5.50 12.99 -15.82
C LYS A 241 5.63 11.98 -16.95
N LEU A 242 4.54 11.40 -17.40
CA LEU A 242 4.53 10.47 -18.54
C LEU A 242 4.90 11.20 -19.83
N ASP A 243 4.34 12.38 -20.06
CA ASP A 243 4.64 13.21 -21.24
C ASP A 243 6.13 13.61 -21.30
N LEU A 244 6.77 13.84 -20.14
CA LEU A 244 8.20 14.16 -20.09
C LEU A 244 9.07 12.96 -20.49
N ILE A 245 8.70 11.74 -20.12
CA ILE A 245 9.40 10.52 -20.55
C ILE A 245 9.36 10.40 -22.08
N ASP A 246 8.19 10.59 -22.69
CA ASP A 246 8.02 10.56 -24.14
C ASP A 246 8.78 11.69 -24.84
N ALA A 247 8.74 12.89 -24.25
CA ALA A 247 9.46 14.05 -24.78
C ALA A 247 10.99 13.84 -24.72
N ALA A 248 11.51 13.23 -23.65
CA ALA A 248 12.93 12.91 -23.51
C ALA A 248 13.39 11.91 -24.60
N ALA A 249 12.61 10.85 -24.84
CA ALA A 249 12.89 9.89 -25.90
C ALA A 249 12.85 10.57 -27.29
N SER A 250 11.82 11.37 -27.55
CA SER A 250 11.66 12.10 -28.79
C SER A 250 12.82 13.06 -29.05
N MET A 251 13.31 13.78 -28.03
CA MET A 251 14.45 14.69 -28.14
C MET A 251 15.73 13.94 -28.51
N LEU A 252 15.97 12.76 -27.93
CA LEU A 252 17.15 11.94 -28.27
C LEU A 252 17.05 11.43 -29.72
N ASN A 253 15.88 10.96 -30.14
CA ASN A 253 15.65 10.51 -31.53
C ASN A 253 15.85 11.64 -32.53
N GLN A 254 15.38 12.85 -32.25
CA GLN A 254 15.62 14.02 -33.09
C GLN A 254 17.12 14.36 -33.18
N ARG A 255 17.85 14.29 -32.06
CA ARG A 255 19.31 14.51 -32.05
C ARG A 255 20.07 13.50 -32.91
N LEU A 256 19.61 12.27 -32.95
CA LEU A 256 20.21 11.17 -33.73
C LEU A 256 19.77 11.18 -35.19
N GLY A 257 18.64 11.79 -35.54
CA GLY A 257 18.04 11.77 -36.86
C GLY A 257 17.36 10.46 -37.22
N GLU A 258 17.17 9.57 -36.25
CA GLU A 258 16.53 8.25 -36.40
C GLU A 258 15.92 7.80 -35.07
N GLU A 259 14.96 6.87 -35.12
CA GLU A 259 14.32 6.29 -33.95
C GLU A 259 15.19 5.19 -33.36
N ARG A 260 15.77 5.45 -32.18
CA ARG A 260 16.60 4.51 -31.41
C ARG A 260 16.19 4.42 -29.93
N VAL A 261 15.31 5.30 -29.51
CA VAL A 261 14.77 5.29 -28.13
C VAL A 261 13.27 5.09 -28.24
N THR A 262 12.77 3.99 -27.68
CA THR A 262 11.34 3.66 -27.65
C THR A 262 10.86 3.55 -26.21
N VAL A 263 9.62 3.95 -25.98
CA VAL A 263 8.99 3.95 -24.64
C VAL A 263 7.73 3.10 -24.69
N GLU A 264 7.58 2.22 -23.71
CA GLU A 264 6.34 1.51 -23.43
C GLU A 264 5.87 1.91 -22.04
N ILE A 265 4.65 2.46 -21.92
CA ILE A 265 4.04 2.86 -20.64
C ILE A 265 2.87 1.94 -20.35
N LYS A 266 2.89 1.35 -19.14
CA LYS A 266 1.79 0.53 -18.59
C LYS A 266 1.23 1.20 -17.36
N GLN A 267 -0.01 1.67 -17.42
CA GLN A 267 -0.73 2.11 -16.23
C GLN A 267 -1.00 0.91 -15.32
N GLN A 268 -0.79 1.10 -14.02
CA GLN A 268 -0.96 0.05 -13.02
C GLN A 268 -2.22 0.26 -12.20
N TYR A 269 -2.38 1.44 -11.59
CA TYR A 269 -3.56 1.84 -10.84
C TYR A 269 -3.72 3.36 -10.82
N ARG A 270 -4.86 3.81 -10.31
CA ARG A 270 -5.24 5.23 -10.22
C ARG A 270 -5.50 5.61 -8.77
N ASN A 271 -5.41 6.90 -8.47
CA ASN A 271 -5.74 7.43 -7.15
C ASN A 271 -7.22 7.22 -6.84
N MET A 272 -7.52 6.47 -5.76
CA MET A 272 -8.89 6.19 -5.33
C MET A 272 -9.67 7.45 -4.92
N ALA A 273 -9.00 8.55 -4.60
CA ALA A 273 -9.63 9.83 -4.33
C ALA A 273 -10.54 10.30 -5.47
N GLU A 274 -10.30 9.87 -6.70
CA GLU A 274 -11.17 10.17 -7.84
C GLU A 274 -12.60 9.65 -7.65
N ILE A 275 -12.74 8.54 -6.93
CA ILE A 275 -14.01 7.90 -6.60
C ILE A 275 -14.47 8.28 -5.19
N VAL A 276 -13.61 8.10 -4.18
CA VAL A 276 -13.98 8.20 -2.77
C VAL A 276 -14.43 9.61 -2.38
N ARG A 277 -13.94 10.66 -3.06
CA ARG A 277 -14.37 12.05 -2.83
C ARG A 277 -15.88 12.29 -3.00
N ASP A 278 -16.56 11.47 -3.80
CA ASP A 278 -18.00 11.55 -4.03
C ASP A 278 -18.80 10.88 -2.89
N TYR A 279 -18.11 10.27 -1.92
CA TYR A 279 -18.66 9.58 -0.77
C TYR A 279 -18.03 10.09 0.54
N PRO A 280 -18.16 11.39 0.86
CA PRO A 280 -17.51 12.01 2.02
C PRO A 280 -17.93 11.36 3.34
N GLU A 281 -19.12 10.77 3.40
CA GLU A 281 -19.64 10.05 4.56
C GLU A 281 -18.71 8.91 5.00
N LEU A 282 -17.99 8.25 4.09
CA LEU A 282 -17.04 7.20 4.45
C LEU A 282 -15.89 7.75 5.30
N ILE A 283 -15.41 8.94 4.95
CA ILE A 283 -14.29 9.57 5.64
C ILE A 283 -14.76 10.20 6.96
N ASP A 284 -15.89 10.88 6.93
CA ASP A 284 -16.40 11.59 8.11
C ASP A 284 -16.86 10.62 9.20
N VAL A 285 -17.57 9.55 8.84
CA VAL A 285 -17.98 8.49 9.79
C VAL A 285 -16.77 7.77 10.37
N ALA A 286 -15.74 7.46 9.55
CA ALA A 286 -14.52 6.85 10.06
C ALA A 286 -13.80 7.76 11.07
N LYS A 287 -13.65 9.05 10.77
CA LYS A 287 -13.09 10.04 11.72
C LYS A 287 -13.85 10.07 13.05
N GLU A 288 -15.17 10.12 12.96
CA GLU A 288 -16.01 10.11 14.16
C GLU A 288 -15.87 8.84 14.98
N ALA A 289 -15.72 7.66 14.32
CA ALA A 289 -15.50 6.40 15.01
C ALA A 289 -14.14 6.38 15.74
N TYR A 290 -13.07 6.86 15.11
CA TYR A 290 -11.78 7.01 15.76
C TYR A 290 -11.87 7.92 16.98
N LEU A 291 -12.45 9.12 16.84
CA LEU A 291 -12.59 10.10 17.92
C LEU A 291 -13.43 9.55 19.09
N ALA A 292 -14.52 8.82 18.80
CA ALA A 292 -15.36 8.20 19.84
C ALA A 292 -14.59 7.16 20.66
N CYS A 293 -13.59 6.52 20.06
CA CYS A 293 -12.70 5.57 20.73
C CYS A 293 -11.45 6.23 21.35
N GLY A 294 -11.36 7.57 21.31
CA GLY A 294 -10.23 8.31 21.86
C GLY A 294 -8.95 8.22 21.02
N VAL A 295 -9.09 7.95 19.74
CA VAL A 295 -8.00 7.92 18.75
C VAL A 295 -8.12 9.18 17.87
N GLU A 296 -7.02 9.93 17.73
CA GLU A 296 -6.98 11.08 16.82
C GLU A 296 -6.79 10.59 15.38
N PRO A 297 -7.74 10.83 14.46
CA PRO A 297 -7.60 10.37 13.09
C PRO A 297 -6.55 11.17 12.33
N GLN A 298 -5.66 10.49 11.64
CA GLN A 298 -4.63 11.04 10.79
C GLN A 298 -4.91 10.71 9.34
N VAL A 299 -5.40 11.69 8.58
CA VAL A 299 -5.65 11.50 7.15
C VAL A 299 -4.35 11.66 6.39
N LEU A 300 -3.83 10.57 5.86
CA LEU A 300 -2.57 10.52 5.13
C LEU A 300 -2.76 9.96 3.72
N PRO A 301 -1.97 10.42 2.75
CA PRO A 301 -1.98 9.84 1.42
C PRO A 301 -1.09 8.58 1.39
N ILE A 302 -1.59 7.49 0.83
CA ILE A 302 -0.79 6.29 0.57
C ILE A 302 0.24 6.59 -0.53
N ARG A 303 1.52 6.35 -0.26
CA ARG A 303 2.60 6.47 -1.25
C ARG A 303 2.83 5.16 -2.03
N GLY A 304 1.78 4.41 -2.25
CA GLY A 304 1.71 3.14 -2.95
C GLY A 304 0.35 2.93 -3.59
N GLY A 305 0.02 1.68 -3.87
CA GLY A 305 -1.32 1.21 -4.23
C GLY A 305 -1.96 0.49 -3.04
N THR A 306 -3.23 0.14 -3.18
CA THR A 306 -3.99 -0.67 -2.23
C THR A 306 -5.13 -1.39 -2.96
N ALA A 307 -5.56 -2.52 -2.43
CA ALA A 307 -6.74 -3.22 -2.92
C ALA A 307 -7.98 -2.30 -2.93
N GLY A 308 -8.11 -1.39 -1.95
CA GLY A 308 -9.17 -0.39 -1.88
C GLY A 308 -9.25 0.52 -3.10
N ALA A 309 -8.10 0.87 -3.71
CA ALA A 309 -8.08 1.66 -4.95
C ALA A 309 -8.71 0.88 -6.11
N GLN A 310 -8.32 -0.38 -6.30
CA GLN A 310 -8.88 -1.23 -7.36
C GLN A 310 -10.39 -1.45 -7.16
N LEU A 311 -10.83 -1.72 -5.92
CA LEU A 311 -12.24 -1.90 -5.58
C LEU A 311 -13.05 -0.65 -5.86
N SER A 312 -12.54 0.53 -5.52
CA SER A 312 -13.20 1.81 -5.78
C SER A 312 -13.49 2.01 -7.26
N PHE A 313 -12.54 1.74 -8.14
CA PHE A 313 -12.74 1.83 -9.60
C PHE A 313 -13.63 0.71 -10.17
N ARG A 314 -13.85 -0.37 -9.42
CA ARG A 314 -14.80 -1.44 -9.77
C ARG A 314 -16.21 -1.19 -9.23
N GLY A 315 -16.46 -0.04 -8.60
CA GLY A 315 -17.78 0.38 -8.12
C GLY A 315 -18.05 0.09 -6.63
N LEU A 316 -17.03 -0.26 -5.87
CA LEU A 316 -17.08 -0.43 -4.42
C LEU A 316 -16.15 0.60 -3.76
N PRO A 317 -16.61 1.83 -3.43
CA PRO A 317 -15.82 2.83 -2.73
C PRO A 317 -15.23 2.25 -1.44
N CYS A 318 -13.89 2.27 -1.31
CA CYS A 318 -13.19 1.50 -0.29
C CYS A 318 -11.94 2.24 0.21
N PRO A 319 -12.08 3.16 1.19
CA PRO A 319 -10.93 3.73 1.90
C PRO A 319 -10.28 2.69 2.83
N ASN A 320 -9.07 3.01 3.32
CA ASN A 320 -8.27 2.15 4.17
C ASN A 320 -8.22 2.65 5.60
N LEU A 321 -8.36 1.74 6.56
CA LEU A 321 -8.25 1.99 8.01
C LEU A 321 -6.94 1.39 8.52
N SER A 322 -6.38 1.98 9.58
CA SER A 322 -5.21 1.45 10.27
C SER A 322 -5.46 0.08 10.89
N THR A 323 -4.38 -0.66 11.12
CA THR A 323 -4.34 -1.86 11.98
C THR A 323 -3.52 -1.62 13.26
N GLY A 324 -2.80 -0.51 13.33
CA GLY A 324 -1.93 -0.16 14.45
C GLY A 324 -0.57 -0.85 14.43
N GLY A 325 -0.18 -1.51 13.35
CA GLY A 325 1.11 -2.17 13.22
C GLY A 325 2.23 -1.25 12.71
N TYR A 326 3.45 -1.76 12.75
CA TYR A 326 4.66 -1.02 12.41
C TYR A 326 5.68 -1.91 11.69
N CYS A 327 6.52 -1.28 10.87
CA CYS A 327 7.68 -1.90 10.24
C CYS A 327 7.32 -3.07 9.33
N TYR A 328 6.21 -2.98 8.63
CA TYR A 328 5.75 -3.97 7.66
C TYR A 328 6.83 -4.32 6.63
N HIS A 329 6.69 -5.47 5.99
CA HIS A 329 7.63 -6.00 5.00
C HIS A 329 9.03 -6.27 5.55
N GLY A 330 9.17 -6.46 6.87
CA GLY A 330 10.47 -6.67 7.50
C GLY A 330 10.45 -7.60 8.72
N VAL A 331 11.63 -8.08 9.10
CA VAL A 331 11.80 -8.94 10.27
C VAL A 331 11.65 -8.20 11.63
N ASN A 332 11.56 -6.88 11.57
CA ASN A 332 11.31 -6.03 12.75
C ASN A 332 9.83 -5.63 12.87
N GLU A 333 8.95 -6.26 12.11
CA GLU A 333 7.51 -6.02 12.14
C GLU A 333 6.93 -6.33 13.52
N PHE A 334 6.07 -5.45 14.01
CA PHE A 334 5.39 -5.64 15.29
C PHE A 334 4.04 -4.91 15.30
N VAL A 335 3.16 -5.32 16.23
CA VAL A 335 1.90 -4.65 16.51
C VAL A 335 1.65 -4.57 18.03
N PRO A 336 1.29 -3.39 18.60
CA PRO A 336 0.88 -3.28 19.98
C PRO A 336 -0.46 -4.01 20.22
N VAL A 337 -0.54 -4.78 21.30
CA VAL A 337 -1.78 -5.46 21.68
C VAL A 337 -2.90 -4.46 21.95
N SER A 338 -2.56 -3.31 22.54
CA SER A 338 -3.51 -2.21 22.77
C SER A 338 -4.12 -1.67 21.48
N SER A 339 -3.31 -1.60 20.40
CA SER A 339 -3.78 -1.16 19.08
C SER A 339 -4.80 -2.13 18.48
N LEU A 340 -4.54 -3.44 18.51
CA LEU A 340 -5.49 -4.47 18.04
C LEU A 340 -6.85 -4.38 18.76
N VAL A 341 -6.81 -4.21 20.08
CA VAL A 341 -8.03 -4.05 20.89
C VAL A 341 -8.76 -2.75 20.52
N LYS A 342 -8.01 -1.65 20.41
CA LYS A 342 -8.55 -0.34 20.11
C LYS A 342 -9.15 -0.29 18.69
N MET A 343 -8.49 -0.88 17.70
CA MET A 343 -9.05 -0.95 16.34
C MET A 343 -10.31 -1.80 16.29
N THR A 344 -10.40 -2.89 17.06
CA THR A 344 -11.66 -3.63 17.22
C THR A 344 -12.77 -2.73 17.78
N ASP A 345 -12.48 -1.82 18.74
CA ASP A 345 -13.43 -0.85 19.26
C ASP A 345 -13.85 0.16 18.17
N VAL A 346 -12.88 0.66 17.39
CA VAL A 346 -13.14 1.57 16.27
C VAL A 346 -14.03 0.92 15.21
N LEU A 347 -13.75 -0.33 14.83
CA LEU A 347 -14.59 -1.06 13.88
C LEU A 347 -16.01 -1.26 14.41
N GLN A 348 -16.18 -1.55 15.71
CA GLN A 348 -17.50 -1.67 16.34
C GLN A 348 -18.27 -0.34 16.29
N GLU A 349 -17.60 0.77 16.63
CA GLU A 349 -18.20 2.11 16.56
C GLU A 349 -18.53 2.49 15.12
N LEU A 350 -17.63 2.17 14.17
CA LEU A 350 -17.83 2.41 12.75
C LEU A 350 -19.09 1.72 12.23
N VAL A 351 -19.24 0.43 12.46
CA VAL A 351 -20.39 -0.31 11.95
C VAL A 351 -21.69 0.14 12.63
N ALA A 352 -21.64 0.55 13.89
CA ALA A 352 -22.81 1.10 14.59
C ALA A 352 -23.29 2.43 14.01
N ARG A 353 -22.39 3.23 13.40
CA ARG A 353 -22.74 4.50 12.75
C ARG A 353 -23.36 4.33 11.36
N PHE A 354 -23.15 3.18 10.73
CA PHE A 354 -23.82 2.81 9.48
C PHE A 354 -25.17 2.08 9.71
N ALA A 355 -25.53 1.85 10.98
CA ALA A 355 -26.77 1.18 11.38
C ALA A 355 -28.05 2.06 11.28
#